data_aab32aa0e1492f058899c72d996b17aa
#
_entry.id   aab32aa0e1492f058899c72d996b17aa
#
_cell.length_a   1.000
_cell.length_b   1.000
_cell.length_c   1.000
_cell.angle_alpha   90.00
_cell.angle_beta   90.00
_cell.angle_gamma   90.00
#
_symmetry.space_group_name_H-M   'P 1'
#
loop_
_entity.id
_entity.type
_entity.pdbx_description
1 polymer ?
#
loop_
_entity_poly.entity_id
_entity_poly.type
_entity_poly.pdbx_seq_one_letter_code
_entity_poly.pdbx_strand_id
1 'polypeptide(L)'
;MIHGALRRLGYRIVRDDNAVDRNTMEGAFRALKARGHAFKTVIDIGASTGIWSERLMQHYPSPAYLLIEAQSVHEPALREFCARHPNAQFVLAAAGEKPGRIFFDAADPFSGQASYTRTSAANVELPVTSVDHEVGARKLEGPYLIKFDTHGFELPILKGAAATLAKADVIIMECYNFKIAPECLTFDEMCRHLAGLGFRCIDLVEPMHRPHDDAFWQMDLVFVRQTRPEFAYQQYR
;
A
#
# COMPACT_ATOMS: atom_id res chain seq x y z
N MET A 1 4.92 -42.04 -4.77
CA MET A 1 3.76 -42.42 -3.96
C MET A 1 3.38 -41.30 -2.93
N ILE A 2 4.33 -40.69 -2.22
CA ILE A 2 4.05 -39.63 -1.20
C ILE A 2 3.36 -38.40 -1.78
N HIS A 3 3.76 -37.92 -2.98
CA HIS A 3 3.13 -36.76 -3.66
C HIS A 3 1.62 -36.93 -3.95
N GLY A 4 1.21 -38.15 -4.31
CA GLY A 4 -0.21 -38.44 -4.60
C GLY A 4 -1.07 -38.50 -3.35
N ALA A 5 -0.53 -39.02 -2.24
CA ALA A 5 -1.23 -39.07 -0.97
C ALA A 5 -1.44 -37.69 -0.35
N LEU A 6 -0.40 -36.83 -0.38
CA LEU A 6 -0.48 -35.45 0.15
C LEU A 6 -1.43 -34.56 -0.67
N ARG A 7 -1.48 -34.71 -2.01
CA ARG A 7 -2.46 -34.00 -2.85
C ARG A 7 -3.90 -34.38 -2.51
N ARG A 8 -4.18 -35.67 -2.18
CA ARG A 8 -5.53 -36.11 -1.76
C ARG A 8 -5.95 -35.53 -0.40
N LEU A 9 -4.99 -35.14 0.42
CA LEU A 9 -5.18 -34.48 1.71
C LEU A 9 -5.16 -32.94 1.62
N GLY A 10 -5.14 -32.39 0.39
CA GLY A 10 -5.10 -30.94 0.18
C GLY A 10 -3.73 -30.28 0.32
N TYR A 11 -2.67 -31.06 0.52
CA TYR A 11 -1.30 -30.52 0.63
C TYR A 11 -0.61 -30.45 -0.74
N ARG A 12 0.04 -29.33 -0.99
CA ARG A 12 0.94 -29.12 -2.13
C ARG A 12 2.38 -29.13 -1.62
N ILE A 13 3.21 -30.05 -2.10
CA ILE A 13 4.65 -29.98 -1.86
C ILE A 13 5.23 -28.97 -2.85
N VAL A 14 5.74 -27.87 -2.33
CA VAL A 14 6.52 -26.90 -3.09
C VAL A 14 8.00 -27.16 -2.77
N ARG A 15 8.86 -27.12 -3.77
CA ARG A 15 10.30 -27.21 -3.56
C ARG A 15 10.75 -25.97 -2.81
N ASP A 16 11.33 -26.16 -1.62
CA ASP A 16 11.82 -25.05 -0.80
C ASP A 16 13.21 -24.63 -1.30
N ASP A 17 13.25 -23.90 -2.38
CA ASP A 17 14.46 -23.20 -2.84
C ASP A 17 14.55 -21.79 -2.18
N ASN A 18 14.31 -21.67 -0.86
CA ASN A 18 14.04 -20.46 -0.08
C ASN A 18 12.61 -19.93 -0.29
N ALA A 19 11.63 -20.82 -0.13
CA ALA A 19 10.24 -20.60 -0.52
C ALA A 19 9.48 -19.57 0.32
N VAL A 20 9.84 -18.32 0.16
CA VAL A 20 8.85 -17.26 0.30
C VAL A 20 8.00 -17.30 -0.97
N ASP A 21 6.70 -17.54 -0.80
CA ASP A 21 5.76 -17.48 -1.92
C ASP A 21 5.86 -16.10 -2.58
N ARG A 22 6.18 -16.08 -3.87
CA ARG A 22 6.30 -14.84 -4.64
C ARG A 22 4.99 -14.05 -4.68
N ASN A 23 3.87 -14.69 -4.45
CA ASN A 23 2.55 -14.06 -4.43
C ASN A 23 2.19 -13.43 -3.09
N THR A 24 3.14 -13.34 -2.16
CA THR A 24 2.95 -12.70 -0.84
C THR A 24 3.66 -11.35 -0.76
N MET A 25 3.21 -10.48 0.15
CA MET A 25 3.86 -9.19 0.44
C MET A 25 5.33 -9.40 0.85
N GLU A 26 5.62 -10.44 1.63
CA GLU A 26 6.99 -10.82 1.99
C GLU A 26 7.83 -11.15 0.75
N GLY A 27 7.25 -11.84 -0.24
CA GLY A 27 7.87 -12.11 -1.54
C GLY A 27 8.18 -10.82 -2.31
N ALA A 28 7.28 -9.83 -2.28
CA ALA A 28 7.50 -8.51 -2.87
C ALA A 28 8.67 -7.78 -2.20
N PHE A 29 8.72 -7.74 -0.85
CA PHE A 29 9.80 -7.06 -0.12
C PHE A 29 11.17 -7.63 -0.45
N ARG A 30 11.30 -8.96 -0.47
CA ARG A 30 12.55 -9.65 -0.86
C ARG A 30 12.93 -9.34 -2.30
N ALA A 31 11.96 -9.31 -3.21
CA ALA A 31 12.22 -9.00 -4.61
C ALA A 31 12.65 -7.55 -4.84
N LEU A 32 12.04 -6.58 -4.15
CA LEU A 32 12.46 -5.19 -4.17
C LEU A 32 13.91 -5.06 -3.68
N LYS A 33 14.25 -5.71 -2.57
CA LYS A 33 15.62 -5.72 -2.03
C LYS A 33 16.62 -6.36 -2.98
N ALA A 34 16.27 -7.49 -3.59
CA ALA A 34 17.12 -8.19 -4.55
C ALA A 34 17.36 -7.38 -5.84
N ARG A 35 16.39 -6.54 -6.24
CA ARG A 35 16.49 -5.59 -7.37
C ARG A 35 17.24 -4.30 -7.01
N GLY A 36 17.74 -4.18 -5.77
CA GLY A 36 18.54 -3.03 -5.33
C GLY A 36 17.74 -1.77 -5.04
N HIS A 37 16.42 -1.88 -4.79
CA HIS A 37 15.66 -0.71 -4.33
C HIS A 37 16.12 -0.27 -2.95
N ALA A 38 16.29 1.04 -2.77
CA ALA A 38 16.67 1.65 -1.50
C ALA A 38 15.87 2.94 -1.29
N PHE A 39 15.40 3.14 -0.07
CA PHE A 39 14.54 4.26 0.29
C PHE A 39 15.17 5.06 1.43
N LYS A 40 14.99 6.39 1.43
CA LYS A 40 15.24 7.23 2.60
C LYS A 40 14.01 7.32 3.48
N THR A 41 12.82 7.25 2.88
CA THR A 41 11.55 7.33 3.60
C THR A 41 10.54 6.33 3.04
N VAL A 42 9.81 5.68 3.93
CA VAL A 42 8.63 4.87 3.66
C VAL A 42 7.40 5.63 4.17
N ILE A 43 6.37 5.71 3.35
CA ILE A 43 5.09 6.35 3.68
C ILE A 43 4.00 5.29 3.60
N ASP A 44 3.39 4.97 4.73
CA ASP A 44 2.36 3.95 4.89
C ASP A 44 1.01 4.64 5.09
N ILE A 45 0.16 4.63 4.06
CA ILE A 45 -1.14 5.30 4.06
C ILE A 45 -2.24 4.26 4.26
N GLY A 46 -3.07 4.44 5.29
CA GLY A 46 -3.94 3.42 5.84
C GLY A 46 -3.12 2.45 6.70
N ALA A 47 -2.34 3.00 7.62
CA ALA A 47 -1.33 2.24 8.35
C ALA A 47 -1.92 1.30 9.41
N SER A 48 -3.20 1.49 9.79
CA SER A 48 -3.86 0.69 10.83
C SER A 48 -2.99 0.60 12.10
N THR A 49 -2.61 -0.58 12.52
CA THR A 49 -1.74 -0.82 13.70
C THR A 49 -0.24 -0.70 13.41
N GLY A 50 0.18 -0.41 12.18
CA GLY A 50 1.58 -0.34 11.75
C GLY A 50 2.20 -1.69 11.40
N ILE A 51 1.43 -2.77 11.38
CA ILE A 51 1.95 -4.14 11.17
C ILE A 51 2.60 -4.31 9.79
N TRP A 52 2.09 -3.64 8.75
CA TRP A 52 2.70 -3.69 7.43
C TRP A 52 4.09 -3.03 7.45
N SER A 53 4.21 -1.85 8.04
CA SER A 53 5.48 -1.17 8.24
C SER A 53 6.47 -2.00 9.07
N GLU A 54 6.01 -2.67 10.14
CA GLU A 54 6.85 -3.54 10.98
C GLU A 54 7.43 -4.73 10.17
N ARG A 55 6.63 -5.32 9.28
CA ARG A 55 7.10 -6.37 8.37
C ARG A 55 8.13 -5.84 7.38
N LEU A 56 7.89 -4.66 6.79
CA LEU A 56 8.84 -4.04 5.85
C LEU A 56 10.16 -3.68 6.53
N MET A 57 10.15 -3.24 7.80
CA MET A 57 11.36 -2.92 8.59
C MET A 57 12.32 -4.08 8.74
N GLN A 58 11.86 -5.34 8.64
CA GLN A 58 12.73 -6.52 8.65
C GLN A 58 13.66 -6.54 7.42
N HIS A 59 13.26 -5.92 6.32
CA HIS A 59 14.03 -5.80 5.09
C HIS A 59 14.72 -4.44 4.94
N TYR A 60 14.07 -3.39 5.44
CA TYR A 60 14.48 -2.00 5.31
C TYR A 60 14.43 -1.28 6.68
N PRO A 61 15.35 -1.59 7.61
CA PRO A 61 15.30 -1.03 8.97
C PRO A 61 15.72 0.45 9.06
N SER A 62 16.44 0.97 8.06
CA SER A 62 17.10 2.28 8.13
C SER A 62 16.27 3.49 7.66
N PRO A 63 15.29 3.38 6.74
CA PRO A 63 14.47 4.51 6.33
C PRO A 63 13.72 5.17 7.48
N ALA A 64 13.38 6.45 7.32
CA ALA A 64 12.32 7.06 8.12
C ALA A 64 10.96 6.46 7.72
N TYR A 65 10.06 6.26 8.67
CA TYR A 65 8.72 5.75 8.44
C TYR A 65 7.69 6.80 8.85
N LEU A 66 6.82 7.16 7.91
CA LEU A 66 5.66 8.02 8.15
C LEU A 66 4.39 7.20 7.97
N LEU A 67 3.65 6.99 9.04
CA LEU A 67 2.39 6.27 9.06
C LEU A 67 1.24 7.27 9.08
N ILE A 68 0.30 7.18 8.14
CA ILE A 68 -0.89 8.03 8.08
C ILE A 68 -2.11 7.13 8.28
N GLU A 69 -2.88 7.39 9.34
CA GLU A 69 -4.04 6.59 9.72
C GLU A 69 -5.22 7.49 10.09
N ALA A 70 -6.39 7.20 9.52
CA ALA A 70 -7.59 7.99 9.72
C ALA A 70 -8.30 7.69 11.04
N GLN A 71 -8.31 6.43 11.46
CA GLN A 71 -9.14 5.95 12.55
C GLN A 71 -8.43 5.98 13.89
N SER A 72 -8.97 6.75 14.83
CA SER A 72 -8.40 6.92 16.18
C SER A 72 -8.37 5.64 17.01
N VAL A 73 -9.13 4.62 16.65
CA VAL A 73 -9.08 3.31 17.30
C VAL A 73 -7.70 2.67 17.23
N HIS A 74 -6.90 3.00 16.21
CA HIS A 74 -5.54 2.49 16.03
C HIS A 74 -4.46 3.32 16.75
N GLU A 75 -4.80 4.49 17.28
CA GLU A 75 -3.84 5.39 17.93
C GLU A 75 -3.00 4.71 19.04
N PRO A 76 -3.58 3.90 19.96
CA PRO A 76 -2.77 3.23 20.98
C PRO A 76 -1.69 2.32 20.39
N ALA A 77 -2.04 1.53 19.35
CA ALA A 77 -1.09 0.64 18.68
C ALA A 77 0.01 1.41 17.94
N LEU A 78 -0.36 2.52 17.26
CA LEU A 78 0.60 3.38 16.56
C LEU A 78 1.55 4.11 17.53
N ARG A 79 1.09 4.52 18.71
CA ARG A 79 1.94 5.06 19.75
C ARG A 79 2.94 4.04 20.25
N GLU A 80 2.50 2.81 20.52
CA GLU A 80 3.38 1.71 20.92
C GLU A 80 4.39 1.37 19.81
N PHE A 81 3.94 1.31 18.55
CA PHE A 81 4.80 1.11 17.39
C PHE A 81 5.92 2.15 17.32
N CYS A 82 5.58 3.45 17.39
CA CYS A 82 6.57 4.54 17.34
C CYS A 82 7.49 4.56 18.57
N ALA A 83 7.02 4.11 19.73
CA ALA A 83 7.88 3.97 20.92
C ALA A 83 8.95 2.88 20.74
N ARG A 84 8.64 1.81 19.98
CA ARG A 84 9.59 0.73 19.65
C ARG A 84 10.52 1.08 18.48
N HIS A 85 10.09 1.99 17.58
CA HIS A 85 10.79 2.34 16.34
C HIS A 85 11.09 3.85 16.27
N PRO A 86 12.27 4.31 16.77
CA PRO A 86 12.60 5.75 16.86
C PRO A 86 12.63 6.47 15.49
N ASN A 87 12.77 5.73 14.40
CA ASN A 87 12.72 6.26 13.02
C ASN A 87 11.30 6.28 12.44
N ALA A 88 10.27 6.00 13.24
CA ALA A 88 8.87 6.03 12.82
C ALA A 88 8.11 7.18 13.50
N GLN A 89 7.19 7.78 12.73
CA GLN A 89 6.24 8.79 13.18
C GLN A 89 4.87 8.48 12.60
N PHE A 90 3.80 8.84 13.29
CA PHE A 90 2.46 8.71 12.74
C PHE A 90 1.69 10.03 12.74
N VAL A 91 0.66 10.10 11.90
CA VAL A 91 -0.32 11.18 11.82
C VAL A 91 -1.70 10.56 11.89
N LEU A 92 -2.52 11.06 12.81
CA LEU A 92 -3.91 10.64 12.95
C LEU A 92 -4.81 11.58 12.12
N ALA A 93 -4.94 11.25 10.83
CA ALA A 93 -5.75 11.95 9.85
C ALA A 93 -6.00 11.04 8.63
N ALA A 94 -7.07 11.27 7.89
CA ALA A 94 -7.19 10.70 6.55
C ALA A 94 -6.14 11.34 5.62
N ALA A 95 -5.67 10.59 4.63
CA ALA A 95 -4.90 11.18 3.55
C ALA A 95 -5.83 11.67 2.43
N GLY A 96 -5.47 12.78 1.78
CA GLY A 96 -6.25 13.36 0.70
C GLY A 96 -5.47 14.39 -0.10
N GLU A 97 -6.18 15.23 -0.88
CA GLU A 97 -5.54 16.19 -1.79
C GLU A 97 -4.86 17.35 -1.04
N LYS A 98 -5.45 17.83 0.06
CA LYS A 98 -4.95 18.95 0.87
C LYS A 98 -5.43 18.86 2.31
N PRO A 99 -4.74 19.50 3.26
CA PRO A 99 -5.19 19.59 4.65
C PRO A 99 -6.57 20.22 4.80
N GLY A 100 -7.36 19.72 5.76
CA GLY A 100 -8.72 20.20 6.04
C GLY A 100 -9.52 19.21 6.85
N ARG A 101 -10.79 19.02 6.48
CA ARG A 101 -11.70 18.05 7.09
C ARG A 101 -12.40 17.23 6.01
N ILE A 102 -12.73 16.00 6.36
CA ILE A 102 -13.36 15.04 5.45
C ILE A 102 -14.35 14.18 6.23
N PHE A 103 -15.36 13.66 5.55
CA PHE A 103 -16.24 12.63 6.11
C PHE A 103 -15.62 11.24 5.91
N PHE A 104 -15.89 10.36 6.86
CA PHE A 104 -15.29 9.03 6.89
C PHE A 104 -16.31 8.01 7.39
N ASP A 105 -16.32 6.84 6.76
CA ASP A 105 -17.00 5.65 7.26
C ASP A 105 -16.06 4.94 8.23
N ALA A 106 -16.37 5.01 9.53
CA ALA A 106 -15.60 4.40 10.60
C ALA A 106 -16.31 3.18 11.21
N ALA A 107 -17.26 2.58 10.49
CA ALA A 107 -18.03 1.44 11.01
C ALA A 107 -17.17 0.20 11.22
N ASP A 108 -16.17 -0.01 10.36
CA ASP A 108 -15.19 -1.09 10.47
C ASP A 108 -13.78 -0.50 10.65
N PRO A 109 -13.03 -0.92 11.70
CA PRO A 109 -11.66 -0.47 11.92
C PRO A 109 -10.69 -0.77 10.76
N PHE A 110 -10.98 -1.79 9.96
CA PHE A 110 -10.08 -2.28 8.91
C PHE A 110 -10.55 -2.02 7.48
N SER A 111 -11.71 -1.37 7.29
CA SER A 111 -12.26 -1.12 5.95
C SER A 111 -12.89 0.26 5.79
N GLY A 112 -12.43 1.24 6.53
CA GLY A 112 -12.97 2.60 6.50
C GLY A 112 -12.74 3.32 5.17
N GLN A 113 -13.70 4.17 4.75
CA GLN A 113 -13.64 4.93 3.51
C GLN A 113 -13.80 6.42 3.73
N ALA A 114 -12.95 7.22 3.08
CA ALA A 114 -13.04 8.67 3.06
C ALA A 114 -14.03 9.15 1.97
N SER A 115 -14.72 10.26 2.23
CA SER A 115 -15.63 10.90 1.28
C SER A 115 -15.66 12.41 1.46
N TYR A 116 -15.63 13.18 0.38
CA TYR A 116 -15.88 14.63 0.43
C TYR A 116 -17.34 14.97 0.73
N THR A 117 -18.24 14.04 0.50
CA THR A 117 -19.68 14.22 0.75
C THR A 117 -20.11 13.38 1.94
N ARG A 118 -20.86 14.01 2.86
CA ARG A 118 -21.48 13.28 3.96
C ARG A 118 -22.53 12.31 3.44
N THR A 119 -22.43 11.05 3.85
CA THR A 119 -23.42 10.00 3.53
C THR A 119 -23.91 9.33 4.81
N SER A 120 -24.82 8.36 4.69
CA SER A 120 -25.25 7.58 5.86
C SER A 120 -24.12 6.71 6.43
N ALA A 121 -23.20 6.27 5.60
CA ALA A 121 -22.02 5.51 6.02
C ALA A 121 -20.88 6.46 6.42
N ALA A 122 -20.40 7.32 5.51
CA ALA A 122 -19.37 8.33 5.80
C ALA A 122 -19.99 9.52 6.54
N ASN A 123 -20.19 9.39 7.84
CA ASN A 123 -20.89 10.37 8.68
C ASN A 123 -20.02 10.95 9.82
N VAL A 124 -18.84 10.41 10.05
CA VAL A 124 -17.85 10.92 11.01
C VAL A 124 -16.97 11.94 10.31
N GLU A 125 -16.86 13.14 10.86
CA GLU A 125 -15.97 14.17 10.33
C GLU A 125 -14.62 14.13 11.06
N LEU A 126 -13.51 13.95 10.30
CA LEU A 126 -12.17 13.86 10.85
C LEU A 126 -11.16 14.73 10.08
N PRO A 127 -9.96 14.97 10.64
CA PRO A 127 -8.91 15.69 9.94
C PRO A 127 -8.50 14.95 8.66
N VAL A 128 -8.19 15.73 7.61
CA VAL A 128 -7.51 15.24 6.42
C VAL A 128 -6.21 16.01 6.23
N THR A 129 -5.16 15.30 5.83
CA THR A 129 -3.85 15.85 5.46
C THR A 129 -3.47 15.42 4.06
N SER A 130 -2.38 15.98 3.51
CA SER A 130 -1.79 15.47 2.27
C SER A 130 -0.39 14.95 2.50
N VAL A 131 0.03 14.00 1.68
CA VAL A 131 1.37 13.40 1.75
C VAL A 131 2.44 14.48 1.60
N ASP A 132 2.29 15.40 0.64
CA ASP A 132 3.25 16.46 0.39
C ASP A 132 3.36 17.43 1.59
N HIS A 133 2.23 17.70 2.28
CA HIS A 133 2.22 18.51 3.49
C HIS A 133 3.03 17.84 4.61
N GLU A 134 2.76 16.57 4.89
CA GLU A 134 3.41 15.82 5.97
C GLU A 134 4.90 15.60 5.73
N VAL A 135 5.27 15.29 4.48
CA VAL A 135 6.66 15.15 4.04
C VAL A 135 7.40 16.48 4.19
N GLY A 136 6.79 17.59 3.75
CA GLY A 136 7.38 18.93 3.86
C GLY A 136 7.55 19.40 5.31
N ALA A 137 6.51 19.22 6.14
CA ALA A 137 6.53 19.63 7.56
C ALA A 137 7.60 18.88 8.37
N ARG A 138 7.90 17.63 8.02
CA ARG A 138 8.91 16.79 8.68
C ARG A 138 10.25 16.77 7.98
N LYS A 139 10.38 17.47 6.84
CA LYS A 139 11.60 17.52 6.02
C LYS A 139 12.10 16.12 5.62
N LEU A 140 11.16 15.21 5.33
CA LEU A 140 11.47 13.86 4.90
C LEU A 140 12.02 13.86 3.47
N GLU A 141 13.00 13.02 3.21
CA GLU A 141 13.71 12.97 1.93
C GLU A 141 13.41 11.69 1.15
N GLY A 142 13.39 11.80 -0.18
CA GLY A 142 13.37 10.66 -1.09
C GLY A 142 14.77 10.06 -1.34
N PRO A 143 14.83 8.91 -2.01
CA PRO A 143 13.72 8.22 -2.67
C PRO A 143 12.69 7.67 -1.68
N TYR A 144 11.41 7.68 -2.12
CA TYR A 144 10.30 7.20 -1.31
C TYR A 144 9.80 5.83 -1.77
N LEU A 145 9.37 4.98 -0.80
CA LEU A 145 8.36 3.96 -1.00
C LEU A 145 7.05 4.46 -0.42
N ILE A 146 5.96 4.37 -1.19
CA ILE A 146 4.63 4.79 -0.74
C ILE A 146 3.68 3.60 -0.84
N LYS A 147 3.06 3.21 0.29
CA LYS A 147 1.96 2.24 0.31
C LYS A 147 0.63 2.97 0.34
N PHE A 148 -0.34 2.46 -0.41
CA PHE A 148 -1.73 2.88 -0.40
C PHE A 148 -2.62 1.71 -0.02
N ASP A 149 -3.38 1.88 1.05
CA ASP A 149 -4.40 0.94 1.54
C ASP A 149 -5.59 1.78 2.04
N THR A 150 -6.38 2.31 1.10
CA THR A 150 -7.33 3.40 1.38
C THR A 150 -8.71 3.22 0.76
N HIS A 151 -9.00 2.01 0.26
CA HIS A 151 -10.32 1.52 -0.11
C HIS A 151 -11.14 2.47 -1.02
N GLY A 152 -10.50 2.92 -2.12
CA GLY A 152 -11.18 3.70 -3.17
C GLY A 152 -10.99 5.21 -3.09
N PHE A 153 -10.07 5.70 -2.26
CA PHE A 153 -9.76 7.14 -2.15
C PHE A 153 -8.37 7.52 -2.68
N GLU A 154 -7.78 6.65 -3.51
CA GLU A 154 -6.39 6.77 -3.97
C GLU A 154 -6.17 8.01 -4.86
N LEU A 155 -7.13 8.37 -5.71
CA LEU A 155 -6.97 9.52 -6.64
C LEU A 155 -6.77 10.86 -5.92
N PRO A 156 -7.56 11.24 -4.90
CA PRO A 156 -7.29 12.44 -4.10
C PRO A 156 -5.93 12.40 -3.40
N ILE A 157 -5.53 11.22 -2.90
CA ILE A 157 -4.24 11.07 -2.23
C ILE A 157 -3.09 11.23 -3.20
N LEU A 158 -3.16 10.62 -4.39
CA LEU A 158 -2.15 10.79 -5.46
C LEU A 158 -1.98 12.25 -5.85
N LYS A 159 -3.07 13.04 -5.92
CA LYS A 159 -2.99 14.49 -6.15
C LYS A 159 -2.27 15.22 -5.02
N GLY A 160 -2.56 14.87 -3.77
CA GLY A 160 -1.92 15.43 -2.58
C GLY A 160 -0.50 14.92 -2.31
N ALA A 161 0.01 14.02 -3.15
CA ALA A 161 1.33 13.43 -3.11
C ALA A 161 2.21 13.80 -4.31
N ALA A 162 1.82 14.76 -5.14
CA ALA A 162 2.42 15.02 -6.44
C ALA A 162 3.95 15.29 -6.38
N ALA A 163 4.41 16.12 -5.43
CA ALA A 163 5.83 16.42 -5.24
C ALA A 163 6.61 15.22 -4.67
N THR A 164 5.98 14.45 -3.79
CA THR A 164 6.54 13.22 -3.22
C THR A 164 6.63 12.13 -4.27
N LEU A 165 5.57 11.94 -5.08
CA LEU A 165 5.54 11.01 -6.21
C LEU A 165 6.65 11.29 -7.22
N ALA A 166 7.00 12.55 -7.48
CA ALA A 166 8.10 12.90 -8.38
C ALA A 166 9.44 12.29 -7.94
N LYS A 167 9.61 12.00 -6.64
CA LYS A 167 10.81 11.41 -6.03
C LYS A 167 10.59 9.99 -5.50
N ALA A 168 9.40 9.40 -5.68
CA ALA A 168 9.14 8.04 -5.28
C ALA A 168 9.80 7.05 -6.25
N ASP A 169 10.37 5.97 -5.73
CA ASP A 169 10.95 4.87 -6.51
C ASP A 169 9.96 3.69 -6.61
N VAL A 170 9.19 3.47 -5.56
CA VAL A 170 8.22 2.36 -5.48
C VAL A 170 6.88 2.86 -4.95
N ILE A 171 5.80 2.35 -5.53
CA ILE A 171 4.44 2.43 -5.01
C ILE A 171 3.94 0.99 -4.81
N ILE A 172 3.39 0.71 -3.64
CA ILE A 172 2.62 -0.52 -3.37
C ILE A 172 1.18 -0.09 -3.13
N MET A 173 0.24 -0.66 -3.86
CA MET A 173 -1.14 -0.19 -3.81
C MET A 173 -2.11 -1.36 -3.86
N GLU A 174 -3.03 -1.39 -2.89
CA GLU A 174 -4.19 -2.26 -2.97
C GLU A 174 -5.10 -1.80 -4.11
N CYS A 175 -5.36 -2.68 -5.05
CA CYS A 175 -6.13 -2.41 -6.26
C CYS A 175 -7.27 -3.40 -6.40
N TYR A 176 -8.43 -2.90 -6.84
CA TYR A 176 -9.67 -3.66 -6.93
C TYR A 176 -10.05 -3.97 -8.38
N ASN A 177 -10.67 -5.12 -8.58
CA ASN A 177 -11.29 -5.49 -9.86
C ASN A 177 -12.70 -4.91 -10.03
N PHE A 178 -13.23 -4.25 -9.00
CA PHE A 178 -14.56 -3.66 -8.97
C PHE A 178 -14.49 -2.21 -8.48
N LYS A 179 -15.45 -1.39 -8.89
CA LYS A 179 -15.59 -0.02 -8.36
C LYS A 179 -16.24 -0.08 -6.99
N ILE A 180 -15.42 -0.06 -5.95
CA ILE A 180 -15.84 -0.13 -4.54
C ILE A 180 -16.31 1.22 -3.98
N ALA A 181 -15.99 2.32 -4.69
CA ALA A 181 -16.42 3.68 -4.40
C ALA A 181 -16.71 4.43 -5.72
N PRO A 182 -17.48 5.53 -5.70
CA PRO A 182 -17.87 6.25 -6.93
C PRO A 182 -16.69 6.70 -7.81
N GLU A 183 -15.59 7.14 -7.19
CA GLU A 183 -14.41 7.65 -7.90
C GLU A 183 -13.24 6.64 -7.92
N CYS A 184 -13.47 5.41 -7.43
CA CYS A 184 -12.47 4.36 -7.43
C CYS A 184 -12.14 3.92 -8.85
N LEU A 185 -10.86 3.73 -9.13
CA LEU A 185 -10.39 3.08 -10.35
C LEU A 185 -10.32 1.56 -10.16
N THR A 186 -10.68 0.80 -11.20
CA THR A 186 -10.34 -0.62 -11.25
C THR A 186 -8.83 -0.79 -11.44
N PHE A 187 -8.29 -1.97 -11.12
CA PHE A 187 -6.84 -2.22 -11.16
C PHE A 187 -6.20 -1.89 -12.52
N ASP A 188 -6.89 -2.17 -13.61
CA ASP A 188 -6.41 -1.88 -14.97
C ASP A 188 -6.46 -0.37 -15.29
N GLU A 189 -7.49 0.34 -14.80
CA GLU A 189 -7.59 1.80 -14.87
C GLU A 189 -6.47 2.45 -14.03
N MET A 190 -6.20 1.92 -12.82
CA MET A 190 -5.11 2.41 -11.95
C MET A 190 -3.74 2.17 -12.58
N CYS A 191 -3.51 1.02 -13.21
CA CYS A 191 -2.28 0.77 -13.98
C CYS A 191 -2.07 1.81 -15.08
N ARG A 192 -3.11 2.18 -15.82
CA ARG A 192 -3.04 3.24 -16.86
C ARG A 192 -2.79 4.61 -16.24
N HIS A 193 -3.44 4.92 -15.12
CA HIS A 193 -3.25 6.18 -14.41
C HIS A 193 -1.80 6.35 -13.94
N LEU A 194 -1.25 5.35 -13.25
CA LEU A 194 0.12 5.36 -12.75
C LEU A 194 1.17 5.32 -13.87
N ALA A 195 0.85 4.70 -15.02
CA ALA A 195 1.70 4.78 -16.20
C ALA A 195 1.84 6.23 -16.70
N GLY A 196 0.77 7.01 -16.66
CA GLY A 196 0.79 8.46 -16.94
C GLY A 196 1.65 9.27 -15.97
N LEU A 197 1.88 8.76 -14.75
CA LEU A 197 2.77 9.35 -13.74
C LEU A 197 4.21 8.79 -13.78
N GLY A 198 4.53 7.96 -14.78
CA GLY A 198 5.87 7.41 -14.99
C GLY A 198 6.18 6.14 -14.20
N PHE A 199 5.15 5.42 -13.75
CA PHE A 199 5.29 4.14 -13.05
C PHE A 199 4.78 2.97 -13.90
N ARG A 200 5.32 1.79 -13.66
CA ARG A 200 4.91 0.55 -14.30
C ARG A 200 4.83 -0.57 -13.27
N CYS A 201 3.78 -1.38 -13.35
CA CYS A 201 3.63 -2.55 -12.50
C CYS A 201 4.72 -3.58 -12.80
N ILE A 202 5.38 -4.08 -11.74
CA ILE A 202 6.46 -5.06 -11.83
C ILE A 202 6.14 -6.34 -11.05
N ASP A 203 5.19 -6.28 -10.13
CA ASP A 203 4.81 -7.42 -9.31
C ASP A 203 3.34 -7.35 -8.88
N LEU A 204 2.77 -8.50 -8.56
CA LEU A 204 1.41 -8.68 -8.08
C LEU A 204 1.45 -9.66 -6.90
N VAL A 205 0.85 -9.28 -5.77
CA VAL A 205 0.83 -10.10 -4.56
C VAL A 205 -0.53 -10.05 -3.86
N GLU A 206 -0.76 -10.94 -2.92
CA GLU A 206 -1.97 -11.06 -2.08
C GLU A 206 -3.28 -11.06 -2.91
N PRO A 207 -3.39 -11.86 -4.01
CA PRO A 207 -4.63 -11.89 -4.76
C PRO A 207 -5.76 -12.52 -3.93
N MET A 208 -6.90 -11.83 -3.88
CA MET A 208 -8.09 -12.26 -3.14
C MET A 208 -9.28 -12.47 -4.07
N HIS A 209 -10.14 -13.41 -3.71
CA HIS A 209 -11.40 -13.69 -4.38
C HIS A 209 -12.55 -13.45 -3.41
N ARG A 210 -13.64 -12.88 -3.88
CA ARG A 210 -14.79 -12.60 -3.03
C ARG A 210 -15.63 -13.85 -2.78
N PRO A 211 -16.14 -14.06 -1.54
CA PRO A 211 -16.89 -15.29 -1.20
C PRO A 211 -18.20 -15.47 -1.96
N HIS A 212 -18.77 -14.38 -2.53
CA HIS A 212 -20.09 -14.41 -3.17
C HIS A 212 -20.15 -15.32 -4.41
N ASP A 213 -19.14 -15.29 -5.26
CA ASP A 213 -19.11 -15.99 -6.56
C ASP A 213 -17.70 -16.43 -6.98
N ASP A 214 -16.74 -16.38 -6.06
CA ASP A 214 -15.33 -16.70 -6.29
C ASP A 214 -14.67 -15.81 -7.38
N ALA A 215 -15.28 -14.66 -7.68
CA ALA A 215 -14.66 -13.71 -8.61
C ALA A 215 -13.45 -13.05 -7.98
N PHE A 216 -12.40 -12.84 -8.79
CA PHE A 216 -11.23 -12.06 -8.38
C PHE A 216 -11.66 -10.68 -7.88
N TRP A 217 -11.26 -10.33 -6.65
CA TRP A 217 -11.71 -9.12 -5.95
C TRP A 217 -10.66 -8.03 -5.90
N GLN A 218 -9.49 -8.32 -5.33
CA GLN A 218 -8.40 -7.36 -5.12
C GLN A 218 -7.03 -8.02 -5.10
N MET A 219 -5.99 -7.21 -5.19
CA MET A 219 -4.58 -7.56 -5.02
C MET A 219 -3.76 -6.33 -4.66
N ASP A 220 -2.58 -6.56 -4.12
CA ASP A 220 -1.56 -5.51 -4.05
C ASP A 220 -0.69 -5.51 -5.30
N LEU A 221 -0.62 -4.37 -5.97
CA LEU A 221 0.26 -4.13 -7.11
C LEU A 221 1.50 -3.36 -6.67
N VAL A 222 2.66 -3.82 -7.13
CA VAL A 222 3.94 -3.14 -6.92
C VAL A 222 4.31 -2.40 -8.20
N PHE A 223 4.42 -1.08 -8.10
CA PHE A 223 4.83 -0.22 -9.21
C PHE A 223 6.22 0.35 -8.95
N VAL A 224 7.02 0.42 -9.99
CA VAL A 224 8.35 1.06 -9.97
C VAL A 224 8.47 2.03 -11.15
N ARG A 225 9.51 2.88 -11.15
CA ARG A 225 9.73 3.78 -12.28
C ARG A 225 9.82 3.01 -13.59
N GLN A 226 9.10 3.47 -14.62
CA GLN A 226 9.10 2.85 -15.95
C GLN A 226 10.48 2.87 -16.62
N THR A 227 11.41 3.70 -16.14
CA THR A 227 12.80 3.79 -16.60
C THR A 227 13.72 2.73 -16.00
N ARG A 228 13.22 1.87 -15.15
CA ARG A 228 13.99 0.80 -14.51
C ARG A 228 14.53 -0.20 -15.54
N PRO A 229 15.76 -0.73 -15.34
CA PRO A 229 16.42 -1.63 -16.29
C PRO A 229 15.64 -2.93 -16.52
N GLU A 230 14.82 -3.37 -15.57
CA GLU A 230 13.99 -4.57 -15.70
C GLU A 230 13.05 -4.49 -16.92
N PHE A 231 12.62 -3.29 -17.32
CA PHE A 231 11.72 -3.11 -18.46
C PHE A 231 12.44 -2.96 -19.80
N ALA A 232 13.76 -2.80 -19.80
CA ALA A 232 14.56 -2.78 -21.03
C ALA A 232 14.76 -4.19 -21.62
N TYR A 233 14.83 -5.21 -20.77
CA TYR A 233 14.94 -6.61 -21.19
C TYR A 233 13.55 -7.22 -21.39
N GLN A 234 13.25 -7.60 -22.64
CA GLN A 234 11.90 -8.04 -23.03
C GLN A 234 11.81 -9.54 -23.33
N GLN A 235 12.85 -10.31 -23.06
CA GLN A 235 12.87 -11.75 -23.29
C GLN A 235 12.60 -12.48 -21.97
N TYR A 236 11.99 -13.67 -22.09
CA TYR A 236 11.70 -14.50 -20.91
C TYR A 236 12.96 -15.17 -20.33
N ARG A 237 13.95 -15.49 -21.19
CA ARG A 237 15.23 -16.11 -20.84
C ARG A 237 16.38 -15.44 -21.56
#